data_4b856c8f1254c4a597bbec73d8f6b586
#
_entry.id   4b856c8f1254c4a597bbec73d8f6b586
#
_cell.length_a   1.000
_cell.length_b   1.000
_cell.length_c   1.000
_cell.angle_alpha   90.00
_cell.angle_beta   90.00
_cell.angle_gamma   90.00
#
_symmetry.space_group_name_H-M   'P 1'
#
loop_
_entity.id
_entity.type
_entity.pdbx_description
1 polymer ?
#
loop_
_entity_poly.entity_id
_entity_poly.type
_entity_poly.pdbx_seq_one_letter_code
_entity_poly.pdbx_strand_id
1 'polypeptide(L)'
;MLLAEALARRAEAQDRLNKLQERLVQGAMIQEGDTPVEDPAAMLEEAAALLQEIETLVRRINHTNAQTAFEGATLTDAIARRDALLRSRRLYAAVADAGTMTGSRYSRSEVRFVPAVDVKALRDMADSAAKAYRAVSYT
;
A
#
# COMPACT_ATOMS: atom_id res chain seq x y z
N MET A 1 9.53 -19.99 -12.26
CA MET A 1 10.31 -18.90 -11.64
C MET A 1 11.24 -19.48 -10.58
N LEU A 2 12.51 -19.17 -10.66
CA LEU A 2 13.48 -19.61 -9.66
C LEU A 2 13.28 -18.84 -8.35
N LEU A 3 13.57 -19.48 -7.23
CA LEU A 3 13.43 -18.86 -5.91
C LEU A 3 14.25 -17.56 -5.80
N ALA A 4 15.49 -17.57 -6.29
CA ALA A 4 16.34 -16.37 -6.25
C ALA A 4 15.73 -15.21 -7.04
N GLU A 5 15.10 -15.51 -8.18
CA GLU A 5 14.41 -14.51 -9.00
C GLU A 5 13.20 -13.95 -8.27
N ALA A 6 12.42 -14.81 -7.61
CA ALA A 6 11.26 -14.39 -6.83
C ALA A 6 11.66 -13.49 -5.67
N LEU A 7 12.74 -13.83 -4.97
CA LEU A 7 13.28 -13.02 -3.87
C LEU A 7 13.74 -11.64 -4.36
N ALA A 8 14.46 -11.61 -5.49
CA ALA A 8 14.92 -10.35 -6.07
C ALA A 8 13.75 -9.46 -6.52
N ARG A 9 12.74 -10.04 -7.15
CA ARG A 9 11.55 -9.31 -7.57
C ARG A 9 10.76 -8.76 -6.38
N ARG A 10 10.65 -9.55 -5.31
CA ARG A 10 9.98 -9.09 -4.10
C ARG A 10 10.68 -7.87 -3.52
N ALA A 11 12.00 -7.93 -3.40
CA ALA A 11 12.78 -6.81 -2.85
C ALA A 11 12.62 -5.56 -3.72
N GLU A 12 12.67 -5.70 -5.04
CA GLU A 12 12.48 -4.59 -5.97
C GLU A 12 11.07 -4.00 -5.87
N ALA A 13 10.06 -4.85 -5.81
CA ALA A 13 8.67 -4.40 -5.68
C ALA A 13 8.42 -3.64 -4.38
N GLN A 14 8.99 -4.13 -3.27
CA GLN A 14 8.89 -3.46 -1.97
C GLN A 14 9.58 -2.09 -1.98
N ASP A 15 10.75 -2.00 -2.60
CA ASP A 15 11.48 -0.73 -2.72
C ASP A 15 10.69 0.28 -3.56
N ARG A 16 10.14 -0.15 -4.68
CA ARG A 16 9.32 0.72 -5.53
C ARG A 16 8.06 1.18 -4.81
N LEU A 17 7.42 0.27 -4.07
CA LEU A 17 6.23 0.62 -3.29
C LEU A 17 6.56 1.67 -2.23
N ASN A 18 7.67 1.53 -1.52
CA ASN A 18 8.10 2.50 -0.52
C ASN A 18 8.33 3.88 -1.13
N LYS A 19 8.97 3.93 -2.29
CA LYS A 19 9.21 5.19 -3.01
C LYS A 19 7.92 5.85 -3.49
N LEU A 20 6.99 5.04 -4.00
CA LEU A 20 5.67 5.54 -4.39
C LEU A 20 4.91 6.09 -3.20
N GLN A 21 4.96 5.41 -2.06
CA GLN A 21 4.31 5.87 -0.84
C GLN A 21 4.85 7.23 -0.40
N GLU A 22 6.17 7.42 -0.42
CA GLU A 22 6.77 8.70 -0.08
C GLU A 22 6.27 9.82 -0.99
N ARG A 23 6.24 9.57 -2.29
CA ARG A 23 5.77 10.55 -3.28
C ARG A 23 4.29 10.86 -3.11
N LEU A 24 3.47 9.85 -2.85
CA LEU A 24 2.04 10.02 -2.59
C LEU A 24 1.79 10.84 -1.33
N VAL A 25 2.53 10.54 -0.26
CA VAL A 25 2.38 11.26 1.01
C VAL A 25 2.81 12.72 0.85
N GLN A 26 3.93 12.97 0.19
CA GLN A 26 4.42 14.33 -0.04
C GLN A 26 3.51 15.14 -0.95
N GLY A 27 2.89 14.48 -1.93
CA GLY A 27 2.02 15.16 -2.90
C GLY A 27 0.52 15.08 -2.57
N ALA A 28 0.15 14.63 -1.36
CA ALA A 28 -1.26 14.41 -1.00
C ALA A 28 -2.05 15.71 -0.81
N MET A 29 -1.38 16.83 -0.61
CA MET A 29 -1.99 18.16 -0.52
C MET A 29 -1.37 19.07 -1.55
N ILE A 30 -2.21 19.87 -2.20
CA ILE A 30 -1.78 20.85 -3.18
C ILE A 30 -2.39 22.21 -2.86
N GLN A 31 -1.78 23.26 -3.37
CA GLN A 31 -2.35 24.58 -3.31
C GLN A 31 -3.66 24.59 -4.10
N GLU A 32 -4.69 25.22 -3.55
CA GLU A 32 -5.99 25.35 -4.24
C GLU A 32 -5.78 26.05 -5.60
N GLY A 33 -6.30 25.44 -6.64
CA GLY A 33 -6.16 25.95 -8.01
C GLY A 33 -5.01 25.35 -8.80
N ASP A 34 -4.07 24.67 -8.11
CA ASP A 34 -2.98 23.98 -8.80
C ASP A 34 -3.41 22.58 -9.20
N THR A 35 -2.63 21.98 -10.09
CA THR A 35 -2.74 20.57 -10.43
C THR A 35 -1.56 19.82 -9.83
N PRO A 36 -1.75 18.56 -9.40
CA PRO A 36 -0.62 17.76 -8.91
C PRO A 36 0.47 17.62 -9.97
N VAL A 37 1.73 17.65 -9.54
CA VAL A 37 2.88 17.44 -10.43
C VAL A 37 2.83 16.03 -11.03
N GLU A 38 2.45 15.04 -10.21
CA GLU A 38 2.26 13.66 -10.64
C GLU A 38 0.79 13.29 -10.38
N ASP A 39 0.24 12.44 -11.24
CA ASP A 39 -1.15 12.00 -11.09
C ASP A 39 -1.28 11.04 -9.89
N PRO A 40 -1.92 11.47 -8.78
CA PRO A 40 -2.05 10.60 -7.61
C PRO A 40 -2.85 9.33 -7.89
N ALA A 41 -3.87 9.41 -8.75
CA ALA A 41 -4.69 8.25 -9.07
C ALA A 41 -3.88 7.19 -9.81
N ALA A 42 -3.04 7.60 -10.75
CA ALA A 42 -2.15 6.69 -11.47
C ALA A 42 -1.12 6.06 -10.54
N MET A 43 -0.55 6.85 -9.62
CA MET A 43 0.40 6.34 -8.63
C MET A 43 -0.25 5.34 -7.68
N LEU A 44 -1.50 5.58 -7.27
CA LEU A 44 -2.25 4.66 -6.41
C LEU A 44 -2.55 3.35 -7.13
N GLU A 45 -2.87 3.40 -8.43
CA GLU A 45 -3.05 2.19 -9.23
C GLU A 45 -1.76 1.39 -9.31
N GLU A 46 -0.63 2.06 -9.53
CA GLU A 46 0.67 1.39 -9.55
C GLU A 46 0.99 0.77 -8.19
N ALA A 47 0.72 1.49 -7.10
CA ALA A 47 0.91 0.98 -5.74
C ALA A 47 0.04 -0.25 -5.48
N ALA A 48 -1.22 -0.23 -5.92
CA ALA A 48 -2.12 -1.38 -5.77
C ALA A 48 -1.60 -2.60 -6.53
N ALA A 49 -1.08 -2.39 -7.74
CA ALA A 49 -0.50 -3.48 -8.54
C ALA A 49 0.75 -4.06 -7.86
N LEU A 50 1.60 -3.20 -7.28
CA LEU A 50 2.77 -3.64 -6.53
C LEU A 50 2.41 -4.44 -5.29
N LEU A 51 1.36 -4.02 -4.58
CA LEU A 51 0.86 -4.76 -3.42
C LEU A 51 0.42 -6.18 -3.81
N GLN A 52 -0.30 -6.32 -4.93
CA GLN A 52 -0.70 -7.63 -5.43
C GLN A 52 0.49 -8.47 -5.87
N GLU A 53 1.44 -7.85 -6.54
CA GLU A 53 2.66 -8.55 -6.98
C GLU A 53 3.44 -9.08 -5.78
N ILE A 54 3.60 -8.27 -4.73
CA ILE A 54 4.29 -8.67 -3.50
C ILE A 54 3.57 -9.86 -2.86
N GLU A 55 2.25 -9.83 -2.75
CA GLU A 55 1.48 -10.94 -2.21
C GLU A 55 1.72 -12.23 -3.01
N THR A 56 1.64 -12.15 -4.34
CA THR A 56 1.87 -13.28 -5.22
C THR A 56 3.28 -13.86 -5.06
N LEU A 57 4.28 -12.98 -5.01
CA LEU A 57 5.67 -13.39 -4.86
C LEU A 57 5.93 -14.05 -3.50
N VAL A 58 5.37 -13.49 -2.43
CA VAL A 58 5.51 -14.06 -1.09
C VAL A 58 4.88 -15.45 -1.03
N ARG A 59 3.70 -15.62 -1.64
CA ARG A 59 3.06 -16.93 -1.72
C ARG A 59 3.91 -17.95 -2.46
N ARG A 60 4.48 -17.57 -3.59
CA ARG A 60 5.36 -18.45 -4.37
C ARG A 60 6.62 -18.84 -3.61
N ILE A 61 7.24 -17.86 -2.95
CA ILE A 61 8.42 -18.11 -2.12
C ILE A 61 8.08 -19.09 -1.00
N ASN A 62 6.97 -18.86 -0.33
CA ASN A 62 6.53 -19.70 0.78
C ASN A 62 6.17 -21.11 0.33
N HIS A 63 5.52 -21.25 -0.82
CA HIS A 63 5.23 -22.56 -1.40
C HIS A 63 6.50 -23.33 -1.69
N THR A 64 7.49 -22.68 -2.29
CA THR A 64 8.78 -23.33 -2.58
C THR A 64 9.45 -23.80 -1.31
N ASN A 65 9.40 -23.00 -0.25
CA ASN A 65 10.03 -23.33 1.04
C ASN A 65 9.25 -24.39 1.83
N ALA A 66 7.93 -24.52 1.57
CA ALA A 66 7.05 -25.39 2.34
C ALA A 66 6.61 -26.64 1.58
N GLN A 67 7.29 -27.00 0.50
CA GLN A 67 6.91 -28.15 -0.35
C GLN A 67 6.82 -29.47 0.39
N THR A 68 7.43 -29.60 1.53
CA THR A 68 7.43 -30.84 2.31
C THR A 68 6.33 -30.94 3.35
N ALA A 69 5.54 -29.87 3.58
CA ALA A 69 4.51 -29.83 4.61
C ALA A 69 3.18 -29.33 4.02
N PHE A 70 2.27 -30.22 3.71
CA PHE A 70 0.98 -29.89 3.09
C PHE A 70 0.16 -28.89 3.91
N GLU A 71 0.07 -29.09 5.23
CA GLU A 71 -0.64 -28.17 6.11
C GLU A 71 0.12 -26.85 6.29
N GLY A 72 1.45 -26.91 6.26
CA GLY A 72 2.29 -25.74 6.33
C GLY A 72 2.11 -24.79 5.16
N ALA A 73 1.84 -25.30 3.96
CA ALA A 73 1.62 -24.47 2.78
C ALA A 73 0.36 -23.60 2.94
N THR A 74 -0.74 -24.15 3.47
CA THR A 74 -1.98 -23.43 3.72
C THR A 74 -1.79 -22.31 4.76
N LEU A 75 -1.10 -22.62 5.85
CA LEU A 75 -0.81 -21.64 6.89
C LEU A 75 0.10 -20.53 6.34
N THR A 76 1.10 -20.89 5.55
CA THR A 76 2.03 -19.94 4.93
C THR A 76 1.29 -18.98 4.00
N ASP A 77 0.33 -19.48 3.21
CA ASP A 77 -0.50 -18.65 2.35
C ASP A 77 -1.37 -17.69 3.16
N ALA A 78 -1.95 -18.15 4.26
CA ALA A 78 -2.75 -17.30 5.15
C ALA A 78 -1.90 -16.18 5.76
N ILE A 79 -0.68 -16.49 6.18
CA ILE A 79 0.25 -15.49 6.71
C ILE A 79 0.59 -14.46 5.63
N ALA A 80 0.87 -14.91 4.40
CA ALA A 80 1.17 -14.00 3.29
C ALA A 80 -0.02 -13.06 3.00
N ARG A 81 -1.24 -13.59 3.02
CA ARG A 81 -2.45 -12.80 2.83
C ARG A 81 -2.62 -11.77 3.94
N ARG A 82 -2.43 -12.18 5.17
CA ARG A 82 -2.51 -11.29 6.33
C ARG A 82 -1.52 -10.13 6.21
N ASP A 83 -0.27 -10.44 5.86
CA ASP A 83 0.77 -9.42 5.72
C ASP A 83 0.48 -8.46 4.57
N ALA A 84 -0.05 -8.97 3.46
CA ALA A 84 -0.45 -8.13 2.33
C ALA A 84 -1.57 -7.16 2.71
N LEU A 85 -2.57 -7.63 3.46
CA LEU A 85 -3.66 -6.79 3.93
C LEU A 85 -3.18 -5.71 4.90
N LEU A 86 -2.22 -6.03 5.75
CA LEU A 86 -1.63 -5.06 6.67
C LEU A 86 -0.88 -3.97 5.90
N ARG A 87 -0.13 -4.34 4.85
CA ARG A 87 0.56 -3.37 4.00
C ARG A 87 -0.43 -2.46 3.26
N SER A 88 -1.50 -3.04 2.73
CA SER A 88 -2.56 -2.27 2.07
C SER A 88 -3.17 -1.24 3.01
N ARG A 89 -3.54 -1.67 4.21
CA ARG A 89 -4.11 -0.78 5.22
C ARG A 89 -3.17 0.37 5.54
N ARG A 90 -1.90 0.07 5.76
CA ARG A 90 -0.89 1.08 6.10
C ARG A 90 -0.70 2.09 4.98
N LEU A 91 -0.63 1.62 3.74
CA LEU A 91 -0.49 2.51 2.60
C LEU A 91 -1.66 3.46 2.47
N TYR A 92 -2.88 2.91 2.42
CA TYR A 92 -4.06 3.74 2.18
C TYR A 92 -4.33 4.68 3.35
N ALA A 93 -4.10 4.23 4.58
CA ALA A 93 -4.25 5.09 5.76
C ALA A 93 -3.22 6.22 5.77
N ALA A 94 -1.97 5.93 5.42
CA ALA A 94 -0.91 6.95 5.40
C ALA A 94 -1.19 8.04 4.37
N VAL A 95 -1.63 7.66 3.18
CA VAL A 95 -1.96 8.62 2.11
C VAL A 95 -3.20 9.42 2.50
N ALA A 96 -4.23 8.78 3.07
CA ALA A 96 -5.43 9.47 3.54
C ALA A 96 -5.09 10.48 4.64
N ASP A 97 -4.26 10.09 5.61
CA ASP A 97 -3.83 10.97 6.69
C ASP A 97 -3.07 12.17 6.15
N ALA A 98 -2.16 11.95 5.21
CA ALA A 98 -1.41 13.03 4.57
C ALA A 98 -2.34 14.00 3.82
N GLY A 99 -3.40 13.46 3.20
CA GLY A 99 -4.40 14.27 2.49
C GLY A 99 -5.33 15.07 3.40
N THR A 100 -5.37 14.75 4.69
CA THR A 100 -6.17 15.48 5.68
C THR A 100 -5.34 16.40 6.57
N MET A 101 -4.01 16.38 6.43
CA MET A 101 -3.16 17.24 7.25
C MET A 101 -3.38 18.71 6.92
N THR A 102 -3.73 19.48 7.95
CA THR A 102 -3.90 20.92 7.82
C THR A 102 -2.59 21.61 8.11
N GLY A 103 -1.63 21.51 7.19
CA GLY A 103 -0.38 22.28 7.27
C GLY A 103 -0.61 23.78 7.24
N SER A 104 -1.78 24.20 6.80
CA SER A 104 -2.20 25.57 6.67
C SER A 104 -2.17 26.36 7.99
N ARG A 105 -2.25 25.72 9.14
CA ARG A 105 -2.19 26.46 10.42
C ARG A 105 -0.82 27.09 10.68
N TYR A 106 0.20 26.65 9.96
CA TYR A 106 1.54 27.24 10.03
C TYR A 106 1.79 28.23 8.91
N SER A 107 0.91 28.28 7.94
CA SER A 107 1.05 29.16 6.80
C SER A 107 0.30 30.46 7.07
N ARG A 108 1.03 31.54 7.09
CA ARG A 108 0.45 32.89 7.14
C ARG A 108 0.15 33.41 5.73
N SER A 109 0.42 32.59 4.71
CA SER A 109 0.16 32.97 3.35
C SER A 109 -1.31 32.75 3.03
N GLU A 110 -1.81 33.44 2.01
CA GLU A 110 -3.16 33.28 1.51
C GLU A 110 -3.34 31.99 0.71
N VAL A 111 -2.30 31.19 0.63
CA VAL A 111 -2.31 29.93 -0.13
C VAL A 111 -3.09 28.87 0.65
N ARG A 112 -4.11 28.35 0.00
CA ARG A 112 -4.90 27.24 0.52
C ARG A 112 -4.41 25.93 -0.07
N PHE A 113 -4.25 24.93 0.80
CA PHE A 113 -3.93 23.58 0.40
C PHE A 113 -5.19 22.72 0.48
N VAL A 114 -5.40 21.91 -0.53
CA VAL A 114 -6.54 21.01 -0.61
C VAL A 114 -6.02 19.61 -0.93
N PRO A 115 -6.79 18.53 -0.55
CA PRO A 115 -6.35 17.18 -0.87
C PRO A 115 -6.21 16.97 -2.39
N ALA A 116 -5.12 16.34 -2.78
CA ALA A 116 -4.89 15.92 -4.16
C ALA A 116 -5.43 14.50 -4.41
N VAL A 117 -5.86 13.81 -3.36
CA VAL A 117 -6.31 12.42 -3.38
C VAL A 117 -7.74 12.34 -2.87
N ASP A 118 -8.46 11.28 -3.23
CA ASP A 118 -9.79 11.01 -2.71
C ASP A 118 -9.68 10.38 -1.32
N VAL A 119 -9.70 11.22 -0.28
CA VAL A 119 -9.49 10.80 1.11
C VAL A 119 -10.55 9.79 1.54
N LYS A 120 -11.83 10.03 1.18
CA LYS A 120 -12.91 9.11 1.56
C LYS A 120 -12.69 7.73 0.96
N ALA A 121 -12.37 7.67 -0.32
CA ALA A 121 -12.12 6.39 -1.00
C ALA A 121 -10.94 5.66 -0.36
N LEU A 122 -9.87 6.36 0.00
CA LEU A 122 -8.70 5.78 0.66
C LEU A 122 -9.03 5.27 2.05
N ARG A 123 -9.84 5.99 2.82
CA ARG A 123 -10.31 5.54 4.13
C ARG A 123 -11.14 4.26 4.00
N ASP A 124 -12.02 4.20 3.00
CA ASP A 124 -12.84 3.03 2.74
C ASP A 124 -11.95 1.82 2.36
N MET A 125 -10.91 2.03 1.57
CA MET A 125 -9.97 0.98 1.20
C MET A 125 -9.16 0.49 2.40
N ALA A 126 -8.72 1.41 3.27
CA ALA A 126 -8.01 1.05 4.49
C ALA A 126 -8.90 0.26 5.45
N ASP A 127 -10.17 0.67 5.60
CA ASP A 127 -11.13 -0.04 6.45
C ASP A 127 -11.45 -1.43 5.92
N SER A 128 -11.59 -1.56 4.61
CA SER A 128 -11.81 -2.87 3.96
C SER A 128 -10.63 -3.81 4.20
N ALA A 129 -9.41 -3.29 4.07
CA ALA A 129 -8.20 -4.08 4.34
C ALA A 129 -8.11 -4.49 5.80
N ALA A 130 -8.46 -3.59 6.73
CA ALA A 130 -8.46 -3.89 8.15
C ALA A 130 -9.49 -4.98 8.50
N LYS A 131 -10.68 -4.92 7.90
CA LYS A 131 -11.73 -5.92 8.08
C LYS A 131 -11.28 -7.28 7.57
N ALA A 132 -10.71 -7.32 6.37
CA ALA A 132 -10.20 -8.55 5.78
C ALA A 132 -9.03 -9.13 6.59
N TYR A 133 -8.16 -8.27 7.11
CA TYR A 133 -7.07 -8.68 7.99
C TYR A 133 -7.60 -9.40 9.24
N ARG A 134 -8.62 -8.83 9.89
CA ARG A 134 -9.21 -9.47 11.07
C ARG A 134 -9.83 -10.83 10.73
N ALA A 135 -10.48 -10.94 9.58
CA ALA A 135 -11.07 -12.20 9.14
C ALA A 135 -10.02 -13.29 8.96
N VAL A 136 -8.88 -12.94 8.35
CA VAL A 136 -7.76 -13.90 8.16
C VAL A 136 -7.14 -14.27 9.51
N SER A 137 -7.00 -13.30 10.42
CA SER A 137 -6.33 -13.52 11.71
C SER A 137 -7.12 -14.44 12.64
N TYR A 138 -8.44 -14.57 12.44
CA TYR A 138 -9.28 -15.44 13.27
C TYR A 138 -9.48 -16.84 12.69
N THR A 139 -8.93 -17.11 11.53
CA THR A 139 -8.93 -18.45 10.95
C THR A 139 -7.60 -19.14 11.17
#